data_c7d1444944d4bb45a0f663af2cca4908
#
_entry.id   c7d1444944d4bb45a0f663af2cca4908
#
_cell.length_a   1.000
_cell.length_b   1.000
_cell.length_c   1.000
_cell.angle_alpha   90.00
_cell.angle_beta   90.00
_cell.angle_gamma   90.00
#
_symmetry.space_group_name_H-M   'P 1'
#
loop_
_entity.id
_entity.type
_entity.pdbx_description
1 polymer ?
#
loop_
_entity_poly.entity_id
_entity_poly.type
_entity_poly.pdbx_seq_one_letter_code
_entity_poly.pdbx_strand_id
1 'polypeptide(L)'
;MVITTKFELAAPVEAAWAYLLDVPKIAHCVPGASLTQVIDEKTYEGKVEVKLGPIGVSYKGQITIESKDEATHTVAVKAVGNETRGRGGASATMTAQLEPSEKGTSVVMTTDLAVSGVVAQFGRTGIVQEVAQRMAQRFASCVDQELKAAALA
;
A
#
# COMPACT_ATOMS: atom_id res chain seq x y z
N MET A 1 -1.09 -9.65 12.67
CA MET A 1 -0.13 -8.66 13.21
C MET A 1 -0.51 -7.28 12.72
N VAL A 2 -0.24 -6.27 13.52
CA VAL A 2 -0.53 -4.89 13.16
C VAL A 2 0.77 -4.19 12.77
N ILE A 3 0.77 -3.55 11.61
CA ILE A 3 1.92 -2.83 11.07
C ILE A 3 1.50 -1.38 10.85
N THR A 4 2.28 -0.44 11.39
CA THR A 4 2.05 0.99 11.18
C THR A 4 3.19 1.56 10.36
N THR A 5 2.84 2.23 9.27
CA THR A 5 3.81 2.92 8.42
C THR A 5 3.44 4.39 8.29
N LYS A 6 4.44 5.24 8.16
CA LYS A 6 4.25 6.68 8.03
C LYS A 6 5.11 7.23 6.91
N PHE A 7 4.57 8.17 6.18
CA PHE A 7 5.35 8.90 5.18
C PHE A 7 4.77 10.29 4.94
N GLU A 8 5.55 11.14 4.30
CA GLU A 8 5.18 12.51 3.96
C GLU A 8 5.11 12.68 2.46
N LEU A 9 4.16 13.50 2.01
CA LEU A 9 4.05 13.91 0.60
C LEU A 9 4.15 15.43 0.54
N ALA A 10 4.79 15.94 -0.50
CA ALA A 10 4.97 17.38 -0.66
C ALA A 10 3.70 18.11 -1.11
N ALA A 11 2.76 17.41 -1.72
CA ALA A 11 1.52 18.00 -2.20
C ALA A 11 0.55 18.32 -1.07
N PRO A 12 -0.34 19.33 -1.26
CA PRO A 12 -1.42 19.59 -0.30
C PRO A 12 -2.35 18.40 -0.13
N VAL A 13 -3.03 18.32 1.02
CA VAL A 13 -3.85 17.17 1.39
C VAL A 13 -4.92 16.83 0.36
N GLU A 14 -5.58 17.82 -0.25
CA GLU A 14 -6.62 17.55 -1.25
C GLU A 14 -6.05 16.89 -2.51
N ALA A 15 -4.91 17.39 -2.99
CA ALA A 15 -4.24 16.81 -4.16
C ALA A 15 -3.72 15.40 -3.86
N ALA A 16 -3.12 15.20 -2.69
CA ALA A 16 -2.63 13.90 -2.26
C ALA A 16 -3.77 12.89 -2.12
N TRP A 17 -4.88 13.30 -1.51
CA TRP A 17 -6.07 12.48 -1.34
C TRP A 17 -6.62 11.98 -2.68
N ALA A 18 -6.84 12.90 -3.62
CA ALA A 18 -7.37 12.55 -4.94
C ALA A 18 -6.45 11.59 -5.69
N TYR A 19 -5.13 11.82 -5.60
CA TYR A 19 -4.16 10.99 -6.30
C TYR A 19 -4.05 9.59 -5.69
N LEU A 20 -4.03 9.49 -4.37
CA LEU A 20 -3.90 8.20 -3.69
C LEU A 20 -5.14 7.31 -3.85
N LEU A 21 -6.30 7.88 -4.15
CA LEU A 21 -7.51 7.11 -4.42
C LEU A 21 -7.58 6.53 -5.82
N ASP A 22 -6.70 6.98 -6.71
CA ASP A 22 -6.68 6.51 -8.09
C ASP A 22 -5.69 5.34 -8.21
N VAL A 23 -6.18 4.14 -7.92
CA VAL A 23 -5.35 2.92 -7.88
C VAL A 23 -4.59 2.68 -9.19
N PRO A 24 -5.20 2.82 -10.38
CA PRO A 24 -4.44 2.65 -11.62
C PRO A 24 -3.24 3.58 -11.75
N LYS A 25 -3.31 4.79 -11.20
CA LYS A 25 -2.19 5.74 -11.25
C LYS A 25 -1.07 5.40 -10.28
N ILE A 26 -1.39 4.85 -9.11
CA ILE A 26 -0.40 4.64 -8.04
C ILE A 26 0.12 3.22 -7.95
N ALA A 27 -0.48 2.27 -8.65
CA ALA A 27 -0.10 0.85 -8.52
C ALA A 27 1.39 0.62 -8.82
N HIS A 28 1.94 1.30 -9.83
CA HIS A 28 3.35 1.15 -10.19
C HIS A 28 4.31 1.75 -9.16
N CYS A 29 3.80 2.58 -8.24
CA CYS A 29 4.60 3.16 -7.17
C CYS A 29 4.81 2.19 -6.00
N VAL A 30 3.96 1.17 -5.87
CA VAL A 30 4.15 0.12 -4.86
C VAL A 30 5.28 -0.79 -5.31
N PRO A 31 6.40 -0.86 -4.56
CA PRO A 31 7.55 -1.66 -5.00
C PRO A 31 7.17 -3.13 -5.23
N GLY A 32 7.53 -3.64 -6.39
CA GLY A 32 7.26 -5.03 -6.77
C GLY A 32 5.84 -5.35 -7.20
N ALA A 33 4.95 -4.35 -7.18
CA ALA A 33 3.55 -4.56 -7.53
C ALA A 33 3.27 -4.31 -9.01
N SER A 34 2.31 -5.04 -9.55
CA SER A 34 1.77 -4.80 -10.88
C SER A 34 0.27 -5.03 -10.87
N LEU A 35 -0.46 -4.11 -11.48
CA LEU A 35 -1.90 -4.21 -11.66
C LEU A 35 -2.18 -5.10 -12.86
N THR A 36 -2.99 -6.15 -12.68
CA THR A 36 -3.30 -7.09 -13.76
C THR A 36 -4.69 -6.91 -14.33
N GLN A 37 -5.64 -6.41 -13.52
CA GLN A 37 -7.02 -6.22 -13.98
C GLN A 37 -7.74 -5.20 -13.10
N VAL A 38 -8.54 -4.35 -13.73
CA VAL A 38 -9.51 -3.47 -13.05
C VAL A 38 -10.86 -4.15 -13.16
N ILE A 39 -11.41 -4.61 -12.02
CA ILE A 39 -12.69 -5.32 -12.01
C ILE A 39 -13.85 -4.33 -12.01
N ASP A 40 -13.80 -3.34 -11.11
CA ASP A 40 -14.75 -2.24 -11.05
C ASP A 40 -14.09 -1.04 -10.37
N GLU A 41 -14.86 0.00 -10.04
CA GLU A 41 -14.34 1.24 -9.43
C GLU A 41 -13.64 1.02 -8.09
N LYS A 42 -13.95 -0.07 -7.39
CA LYS A 42 -13.47 -0.34 -6.05
C LYS A 42 -12.57 -1.56 -5.96
N THR A 43 -12.57 -2.42 -6.99
CA THR A 43 -11.94 -3.73 -6.93
C THR A 43 -10.92 -3.88 -8.04
N TYR A 44 -9.71 -4.32 -7.66
CA TYR A 44 -8.57 -4.45 -8.57
C TYR A 44 -7.87 -5.77 -8.31
N GLU A 45 -7.33 -6.38 -9.37
CA GLU A 45 -6.47 -7.54 -9.24
C GLU A 45 -5.03 -7.16 -9.52
N GLY A 46 -4.11 -7.80 -8.81
CA GLY A 46 -2.71 -7.53 -9.00
C GLY A 46 -1.80 -8.60 -8.43
N LYS A 47 -0.53 -8.38 -8.63
CA LYS A 47 0.56 -9.20 -8.09
C LYS A 47 1.51 -8.30 -7.34
N VAL A 48 2.15 -8.84 -6.30
CA VAL A 48 3.23 -8.15 -5.60
C VAL A 48 4.34 -9.15 -5.27
N GLU A 49 5.58 -8.75 -5.56
CA GLU A 49 6.76 -9.51 -5.20
C GLU A 49 7.46 -8.79 -4.06
N VAL A 50 7.76 -9.52 -2.98
CA VAL A 50 8.38 -8.96 -1.78
C VAL A 50 9.56 -9.83 -1.37
N LYS A 51 10.67 -9.20 -0.99
CA LYS A 51 11.81 -9.88 -0.39
C LYS A 51 11.82 -9.71 1.11
N LEU A 52 11.85 -10.82 1.83
CA LEU A 52 11.95 -10.88 3.28
C LEU A 52 13.29 -11.52 3.64
N GLY A 53 14.35 -10.70 3.72
CA GLY A 53 15.70 -11.22 3.89
C GLY A 53 16.11 -12.08 2.69
N PRO A 54 16.51 -13.35 2.89
CA PRO A 54 16.91 -14.24 1.79
C PRO A 54 15.75 -14.86 1.03
N ILE A 55 14.50 -14.64 1.47
CA ILE A 55 13.33 -15.30 0.89
C ILE A 55 12.53 -14.32 0.06
N GLY A 56 12.26 -14.68 -1.21
CA GLY A 56 11.34 -13.95 -2.07
C GLY A 56 9.97 -14.60 -2.05
N VAL A 57 8.91 -13.80 -1.95
CA VAL A 57 7.53 -14.26 -2.04
C VAL A 57 6.80 -13.45 -3.09
N SER A 58 5.85 -14.08 -3.77
CA SER A 58 5.03 -13.43 -4.78
C SER A 58 3.57 -13.77 -4.49
N TYR A 59 2.75 -12.73 -4.36
CA TYR A 59 1.32 -12.88 -4.09
C TYR A 59 0.51 -12.40 -5.28
N LYS A 60 -0.54 -13.14 -5.57
CA LYS A 60 -1.56 -12.74 -6.54
C LYS A 60 -2.89 -12.63 -5.82
N GLY A 61 -3.60 -11.52 -6.01
CA GLY A 61 -4.85 -11.33 -5.30
C GLY A 61 -5.63 -10.12 -5.71
N GLN A 62 -6.55 -9.73 -4.84
CA GLN A 62 -7.47 -8.62 -5.06
C GLN A 62 -7.36 -7.58 -3.97
N ILE A 63 -7.55 -6.33 -4.36
CA ILE A 63 -7.67 -5.19 -3.47
C ILE A 63 -9.06 -4.58 -3.66
N THR A 64 -9.74 -4.30 -2.55
CA THR A 64 -11.04 -3.64 -2.57
C THR A 64 -11.01 -2.41 -1.68
N ILE A 65 -11.42 -1.26 -2.21
CA ILE A 65 -11.62 -0.05 -1.42
C ILE A 65 -12.95 -0.21 -0.70
N GLU A 66 -12.92 -0.42 0.62
CA GLU A 66 -14.13 -0.69 1.40
C GLU A 66 -14.88 0.57 1.80
N SER A 67 -14.15 1.62 2.15
CA SER A 67 -14.77 2.87 2.56
C SER A 67 -13.84 4.05 2.33
N LYS A 68 -14.45 5.22 2.12
CA LYS A 68 -13.77 6.51 1.98
C LYS A 68 -14.52 7.54 2.80
N ASP A 69 -13.81 8.29 3.63
CA ASP A 69 -14.36 9.43 4.35
C ASP A 69 -13.64 10.69 3.92
N GLU A 70 -14.29 11.49 3.09
CA GLU A 70 -13.74 12.74 2.55
C GLU A 70 -13.49 13.78 3.65
N ALA A 71 -14.33 13.80 4.67
CA ALA A 71 -14.23 14.80 5.74
C ALA A 71 -12.97 14.61 6.58
N THR A 72 -12.59 13.35 6.85
CA THR A 72 -11.41 13.02 7.65
C THR A 72 -10.22 12.57 6.84
N HIS A 73 -10.36 12.49 5.50
CA HIS A 73 -9.35 11.96 4.59
C HIS A 73 -8.85 10.59 5.04
N THR A 74 -9.81 9.70 5.29
CA THR A 74 -9.54 8.33 5.73
C THR A 74 -10.08 7.35 4.71
N VAL A 75 -9.25 6.38 4.32
CA VAL A 75 -9.64 5.31 3.39
C VAL A 75 -9.32 3.96 3.99
N ALA A 76 -10.24 3.01 3.84
CA ALA A 76 -10.04 1.63 4.26
C ALA A 76 -10.01 0.72 3.03
N VAL A 77 -9.01 -0.14 2.97
CA VAL A 77 -8.75 -1.04 1.84
C VAL A 77 -8.57 -2.45 2.37
N LYS A 78 -9.18 -3.42 1.71
CA LYS A 78 -9.00 -4.83 2.02
C LYS A 78 -8.22 -5.51 0.89
N ALA A 79 -7.22 -6.31 1.24
CA ALA A 79 -6.44 -7.08 0.29
C ALA A 79 -6.46 -8.55 0.67
N VAL A 80 -6.62 -9.43 -0.32
CA VAL A 80 -6.59 -10.88 -0.12
C VAL A 80 -5.77 -11.49 -1.25
N GLY A 81 -4.83 -12.35 -0.92
CA GLY A 81 -3.99 -12.97 -1.93
C GLY A 81 -3.43 -14.31 -1.51
N ASN A 82 -2.88 -15.00 -2.48
CA ASN A 82 -2.22 -16.28 -2.29
C ASN A 82 -0.81 -16.22 -2.88
N GLU A 83 0.14 -16.85 -2.18
CA GLU A 83 1.49 -16.96 -2.68
C GLU A 83 1.49 -17.86 -3.92
N THR A 84 2.12 -17.40 -5.00
CA THR A 84 2.01 -18.03 -6.32
C THR A 84 2.60 -19.43 -6.42
N ARG A 85 3.50 -19.79 -5.50
CA ARG A 85 4.08 -21.14 -5.43
C ARG A 85 3.39 -22.04 -4.41
N GLY A 86 2.24 -21.60 -3.91
CA GLY A 86 1.48 -22.39 -2.93
C GLY A 86 2.01 -22.37 -1.51
N ARG A 87 2.82 -21.34 -1.14
CA ARG A 87 3.47 -21.27 0.18
C ARG A 87 2.68 -20.47 1.20
N GLY A 88 1.37 -20.32 1.01
CA GLY A 88 0.48 -19.69 1.98
C GLY A 88 -0.36 -18.60 1.40
N GLY A 89 -1.20 -18.00 2.25
CA GLY A 89 -2.08 -16.90 1.92
C GLY A 89 -1.82 -15.68 2.76
N ALA A 90 -2.41 -14.57 2.36
CA ALA A 90 -2.35 -13.31 3.08
C ALA A 90 -3.68 -12.58 2.96
N SER A 91 -4.10 -11.94 4.04
CA SER A 91 -5.20 -10.98 4.01
C SER A 91 -4.80 -9.77 4.85
N ALA A 92 -5.22 -8.59 4.42
CA ALA A 92 -4.89 -7.37 5.12
C ALA A 92 -6.05 -6.40 5.06
N THR A 93 -6.27 -5.69 6.16
CA THR A 93 -7.13 -4.51 6.18
C THR A 93 -6.24 -3.31 6.45
N MET A 94 -6.19 -2.37 5.51
CA MET A 94 -5.35 -1.20 5.59
C MET A 94 -6.22 0.03 5.77
N THR A 95 -5.87 0.87 6.75
CA THR A 95 -6.53 2.16 6.94
C THR A 95 -5.47 3.24 6.81
N ALA A 96 -5.68 4.15 5.87
CA ALA A 96 -4.79 5.29 5.66
C ALA A 96 -5.50 6.57 6.02
N GLN A 97 -4.85 7.43 6.81
CA GLN A 97 -5.36 8.74 7.18
C GLN A 97 -4.36 9.80 6.75
N LEU A 98 -4.87 10.82 6.06
CA LEU A 98 -4.08 11.95 5.59
C LEU A 98 -4.40 13.18 6.39
N GLU A 99 -3.35 13.90 6.79
CA GLU A 99 -3.47 15.16 7.53
C GLU A 99 -2.53 16.20 6.94
N PRO A 100 -2.89 17.50 6.98
CA PRO A 100 -1.96 18.55 6.58
C PRO A 100 -0.71 18.54 7.48
N SER A 101 0.44 18.79 6.89
CA SER A 101 1.72 18.87 7.60
C SER A 101 2.57 20.00 7.06
N GLU A 102 3.69 20.28 7.69
CA GLU A 102 4.62 21.32 7.23
C GLU A 102 5.13 21.08 5.81
N LYS A 103 5.35 19.81 5.45
CA LYS A 103 5.81 19.43 4.11
C LYS A 103 4.69 19.37 3.08
N GLY A 104 3.45 19.33 3.52
CA GLY A 104 2.27 19.19 2.67
C GLY A 104 1.26 18.25 3.29
N THR A 105 1.52 16.96 3.25
CA THR A 105 0.60 15.92 3.77
C THR A 105 1.36 14.86 4.53
N SER A 106 0.89 14.53 5.72
CA SER A 106 1.34 13.38 6.50
C SER A 106 0.37 12.22 6.29
N VAL A 107 0.89 11.04 5.99
CA VAL A 107 0.07 9.83 5.82
C VAL A 107 0.47 8.81 6.87
N VAL A 108 -0.52 8.36 7.63
CA VAL A 108 -0.36 7.25 8.57
C VAL A 108 -1.19 6.09 8.07
N MET A 109 -0.55 4.94 7.86
CA MET A 109 -1.22 3.74 7.40
C MET A 109 -1.08 2.64 8.45
N THR A 110 -2.22 2.10 8.87
CA THR A 110 -2.27 0.96 9.79
C THR A 110 -2.77 -0.25 9.03
N THR A 111 -2.00 -1.33 9.06
CA THR A 111 -2.33 -2.57 8.37
C THR A 111 -2.49 -3.69 9.39
N ASP A 112 -3.67 -4.31 9.40
CA ASP A 112 -3.90 -5.54 10.16
C ASP A 112 -3.70 -6.70 9.19
N LEU A 113 -2.59 -7.42 9.36
CA LEU A 113 -2.12 -8.42 8.43
C LEU A 113 -2.27 -9.82 9.03
N ALA A 114 -2.95 -10.70 8.31
CA ALA A 114 -3.02 -12.13 8.63
C ALA A 114 -2.32 -12.89 7.50
N VAL A 115 -1.29 -13.66 7.84
CA VAL A 115 -0.51 -14.44 6.88
C VAL A 115 -0.40 -15.87 7.34
N SER A 116 -0.30 -16.79 6.38
CA SER A 116 0.00 -18.19 6.62
C SER A 116 1.18 -18.61 5.75
N GLY A 117 1.79 -19.73 6.08
CA GLY A 117 2.92 -20.26 5.31
C GLY A 117 4.24 -19.57 5.61
N VAL A 118 5.06 -19.36 4.59
CA VAL A 118 6.44 -18.92 4.74
C VAL A 118 6.57 -17.55 5.41
N VAL A 119 5.68 -16.61 5.09
CA VAL A 119 5.75 -15.25 5.66
C VAL A 119 5.42 -15.24 7.16
N ALA A 120 4.54 -16.15 7.60
CA ALA A 120 4.19 -16.24 9.02
C ALA A 120 5.40 -16.52 9.91
N GLN A 121 6.43 -17.17 9.39
CA GLN A 121 7.66 -17.46 10.12
C GLN A 121 8.43 -16.21 10.50
N PHE A 122 8.21 -15.09 9.81
CA PHE A 122 8.90 -13.84 10.07
C PHE A 122 8.11 -12.87 10.95
N GLY A 123 6.91 -13.26 11.41
CA GLY A 123 6.01 -12.37 12.12
C GLY A 123 6.54 -11.83 13.46
N ARG A 124 7.54 -12.50 14.07
CA ARG A 124 8.12 -12.09 15.36
C ARG A 124 9.49 -11.46 15.22
N THR A 125 10.03 -11.36 14.01
CA THR A 125 11.41 -10.93 13.82
C THR A 125 11.56 -9.41 13.60
N GLY A 126 10.45 -8.68 13.41
CA GLY A 126 10.50 -7.27 13.04
C GLY A 126 10.79 -7.03 11.57
N ILE A 127 11.17 -8.05 10.81
CA ILE A 127 11.54 -7.88 9.40
C ILE A 127 10.36 -7.44 8.54
N VAL A 128 9.14 -7.89 8.88
CA VAL A 128 7.94 -7.51 8.13
C VAL A 128 7.68 -6.01 8.30
N GLN A 129 7.83 -5.49 9.54
CA GLN A 129 7.68 -4.06 9.80
C GLN A 129 8.74 -3.23 9.06
N GLU A 130 9.98 -3.67 9.06
CA GLU A 130 11.06 -2.99 8.34
C GLU A 130 10.81 -2.93 6.84
N VAL A 131 10.41 -4.05 6.25
CA VAL A 131 10.11 -4.13 4.82
C VAL A 131 8.94 -3.24 4.48
N ALA A 132 7.88 -3.26 5.29
CA ALA A 132 6.69 -2.43 5.08
C ALA A 132 7.05 -0.93 5.11
N GLN A 133 7.86 -0.49 6.09
CA GLN A 133 8.26 0.91 6.20
C GLN A 133 9.13 1.32 5.01
N ARG A 134 10.04 0.46 4.57
CA ARG A 134 10.88 0.72 3.40
C ARG A 134 10.04 0.84 2.13
N MET A 135 9.06 -0.04 1.96
CA MET A 135 8.13 0.03 0.83
C MET A 135 7.32 1.33 0.87
N ALA A 136 6.86 1.75 2.06
CA ALA A 136 6.13 3.00 2.22
C ALA A 136 6.97 4.22 1.81
N GLN A 137 8.25 4.25 2.17
CA GLN A 137 9.14 5.35 1.79
C GLN A 137 9.37 5.40 0.28
N ARG A 138 9.57 4.25 -0.36
CA ARG A 138 9.75 4.19 -1.81
C ARG A 138 8.47 4.55 -2.55
N PHE A 139 7.33 4.14 -2.02
CA PHE A 139 6.03 4.53 -2.53
C PHE A 139 5.85 6.06 -2.47
N ALA A 140 6.16 6.65 -1.33
CA ALA A 140 6.05 8.09 -1.14
C ALA A 140 6.93 8.86 -2.13
N SER A 141 8.17 8.43 -2.34
CA SER A 141 9.07 9.07 -3.31
C SER A 141 8.51 9.00 -4.73
N CYS A 142 7.97 7.87 -5.13
CA CYS A 142 7.37 7.69 -6.44
C CYS A 142 6.15 8.60 -6.62
N VAL A 143 5.25 8.62 -5.64
CA VAL A 143 4.05 9.45 -5.68
C VAL A 143 4.41 10.95 -5.71
N ASP A 144 5.42 11.37 -4.93
CA ASP A 144 5.88 12.75 -4.95
C ASP A 144 6.37 13.18 -6.34
N GLN A 145 7.12 12.33 -7.02
CA GLN A 145 7.59 12.61 -8.36
C GLN A 145 6.43 12.73 -9.35
N GLU A 146 5.46 11.84 -9.25
CA GLU A 146 4.28 11.86 -10.10
C GLU A 146 3.42 13.11 -9.86
N LEU A 147 3.24 13.50 -8.60
CA LEU A 147 2.48 14.69 -8.25
C LEU A 147 3.18 15.95 -8.74
N LYS A 148 4.50 16.02 -8.67
CA LYS A 148 5.27 17.14 -9.20
C LYS A 148 5.11 17.24 -10.73
N ALA A 149 5.20 16.11 -11.42
CA ALA A 149 5.03 16.07 -12.87
C ALA A 149 3.62 16.53 -13.27
N ALA A 150 2.59 16.09 -12.54
CA ALA A 150 1.22 16.50 -12.79
C ALA A 150 1.00 18.00 -12.57
N ALA A 151 1.64 18.56 -11.55
CA ALA A 151 1.53 20.01 -11.27
C ALA A 151 2.22 20.86 -12.32
N LEU A 152 3.25 20.35 -13.00
CA LEU A 152 3.97 21.05 -14.05
C LEU A 152 3.33 20.92 -15.43
N ALA A 153 2.44 19.95 -15.57
CA ALA A 153 1.69 19.76 -16.82
C ALA A 153 0.48 20.73 -16.93
#